data_f8f6a7193aee344ef5d905bf8d434d47
#
_entry.id   f8f6a7193aee344ef5d905bf8d434d47
#
_cell.length_a   1.000
_cell.length_b   1.000
_cell.length_c   1.000
_cell.angle_alpha   90.00
_cell.angle_beta   90.00
_cell.angle_gamma   90.00
#
_symmetry.space_group_name_H-M   'P 1'
#
loop_
_entity.id
_entity.type
_entity.pdbx_description
1 polymer ?
#
loop_
_entity_poly.entity_id
_entity_poly.type
_entity_poly.pdbx_seq_one_letter_code
_entity_poly.pdbx_strand_id
1 'polypeptide(L)'
;MSKCDICKKGIGLFSTEYVCALCGKHICSDCRYRWKEHSGILSHILNVEEVNSLFHGSYLSVCPHCIKKMKNNSKCVEEAMKNSDGVEVVSKNYQGKKMYLPNSKKNIQSRSHRYRDDAREELCIIAKYFGCDMILDFEYERYECEERSDSGKGTHIYSEWSCSGIAVKSRNRY
;
A
#
# COMPACT_ATOMS: atom_id res chain seq x y z
N MET A 1 -1.08 -9.29 33.28
CA MET A 1 -2.24 -9.32 32.37
C MET A 1 -2.32 -7.99 31.65
N SER A 2 -2.32 -8.03 30.33
CA SER A 2 -2.50 -6.83 29.51
C SER A 2 -3.95 -6.31 29.60
N LYS A 3 -4.16 -5.03 29.33
CA LYS A 3 -5.49 -4.42 29.30
C LYS A 3 -5.77 -3.90 27.90
N CYS A 4 -7.01 -4.06 27.45
CA CYS A 4 -7.45 -3.46 26.21
C CYS A 4 -7.42 -1.93 26.28
N ASP A 5 -6.71 -1.27 25.38
CA ASP A 5 -6.58 0.18 25.38
C ASP A 5 -7.90 0.91 25.08
N ILE A 6 -8.88 0.22 24.52
CA ILE A 6 -10.19 0.77 24.16
C ILE A 6 -11.20 0.64 25.30
N CYS A 7 -11.51 -0.58 25.73
CA CYS A 7 -12.53 -0.83 26.75
C CYS A 7 -11.97 -0.98 28.17
N LYS A 8 -10.64 -0.98 28.34
CA LYS A 8 -9.91 -1.12 29.62
C LYS A 8 -10.11 -2.47 30.33
N LYS A 9 -10.86 -3.41 29.76
CA LYS A 9 -11.01 -4.77 30.29
C LYS A 9 -9.67 -5.50 30.24
N GLY A 10 -9.42 -6.36 31.22
CA GLY A 10 -8.26 -7.26 31.21
C GLY A 10 -8.35 -8.24 30.04
N ILE A 11 -7.25 -8.44 29.34
CA ILE A 11 -7.13 -9.49 28.34
C ILE A 11 -6.65 -10.72 29.09
N GLY A 12 -7.57 -11.68 29.31
CA GLY A 12 -7.32 -12.86 30.13
C GLY A 12 -6.41 -13.89 29.46
N LEU A 13 -5.95 -14.89 30.21
CA LEU A 13 -5.06 -15.96 29.73
C LEU A 13 -5.62 -16.76 28.54
N PHE A 14 -6.94 -16.76 28.35
CA PHE A 14 -7.64 -17.47 27.27
C PHE A 14 -8.18 -16.53 26.18
N SER A 15 -7.88 -15.23 26.25
CA SER A 15 -8.31 -14.25 25.24
C SER A 15 -7.13 -13.78 24.40
N THR A 16 -7.30 -13.78 23.09
CA THR A 16 -6.26 -13.33 22.17
C THR A 16 -6.14 -11.81 22.21
N GLU A 17 -4.92 -11.33 22.40
CA GLU A 17 -4.54 -9.94 22.26
C GLU A 17 -4.21 -9.63 20.79
N TYR A 18 -4.67 -8.48 20.34
CA TYR A 18 -4.40 -7.97 18.99
C TYR A 18 -3.80 -6.58 19.06
N VAL A 19 -3.04 -6.20 18.04
CA VAL A 19 -2.48 -4.86 17.92
C VAL A 19 -3.18 -4.15 16.75
N CYS A 20 -3.60 -2.92 16.96
CA CYS A 20 -4.20 -2.10 15.89
C CYS A 20 -3.12 -1.71 14.88
N ALA A 21 -3.30 -2.12 13.63
CA ALA A 21 -2.35 -1.89 12.54
C ALA A 21 -2.02 -0.41 12.26
N LEU A 22 -2.93 0.52 12.62
CA LEU A 22 -2.77 1.96 12.36
C LEU A 22 -2.20 2.76 13.53
N CYS A 23 -2.46 2.37 14.77
CA CYS A 23 -2.08 3.16 15.93
C CYS A 23 -1.35 2.39 17.02
N GLY A 24 -1.05 1.11 16.79
CA GLY A 24 -0.31 0.27 17.72
C GLY A 24 -1.02 -0.07 19.03
N LYS A 25 -2.28 0.33 19.24
CA LYS A 25 -3.01 0.03 20.48
C LYS A 25 -3.31 -1.44 20.62
N HIS A 26 -3.18 -1.93 21.85
CA HIS A 26 -3.57 -3.29 22.24
C HIS A 26 -5.08 -3.38 22.39
N ILE A 27 -5.70 -4.34 21.71
CA ILE A 27 -7.16 -4.48 21.63
C ILE A 27 -7.58 -5.93 21.90
N CYS A 28 -8.70 -6.10 22.60
CA CYS A 28 -9.32 -7.40 22.78
C CYS A 28 -10.16 -7.80 21.57
N SER A 29 -10.61 -9.06 21.53
CA SER A 29 -11.49 -9.59 20.47
C SER A 29 -12.74 -8.75 20.22
N ASP A 30 -13.37 -8.24 21.29
CA ASP A 30 -14.62 -7.46 21.21
C ASP A 30 -14.41 -6.07 20.62
N CYS A 31 -13.21 -5.50 20.79
CA CYS A 31 -12.83 -4.19 20.25
C CYS A 31 -12.12 -4.28 18.89
N ARG A 32 -11.97 -5.48 18.33
CA ARG A 32 -11.27 -5.72 17.08
C ARG A 32 -12.22 -5.67 15.91
N TYR A 33 -11.89 -4.84 14.91
CA TYR A 33 -12.42 -4.94 13.56
C TYR A 33 -11.41 -5.69 12.68
N ARG A 34 -11.89 -6.65 11.90
CA ARG A 34 -11.11 -7.34 10.86
C ARG A 34 -11.29 -6.57 9.55
N TRP A 35 -10.21 -5.98 9.06
CA TRP A 35 -10.22 -5.31 7.77
C TRP A 35 -9.55 -6.20 6.73
N LYS A 36 -10.28 -6.53 5.67
CA LYS A 36 -9.74 -7.26 4.52
C LYS A 36 -9.59 -6.27 3.38
N GLU A 37 -8.38 -6.19 2.84
CA GLU A 37 -8.09 -5.41 1.65
C GLU A 37 -7.93 -6.36 0.45
N HIS A 38 -8.56 -6.02 -0.68
CA HIS A 38 -8.51 -6.87 -1.87
C HIS A 38 -7.26 -6.64 -2.71
N SER A 39 -6.76 -5.39 -2.75
CA SER A 39 -5.64 -5.01 -3.61
C SER A 39 -4.28 -4.93 -2.90
N GLY A 40 -4.26 -4.83 -1.57
CA GLY A 40 -3.03 -4.59 -0.80
C GLY A 40 -2.41 -3.18 -0.96
N ILE A 41 -2.95 -2.34 -1.86
CA ILE A 41 -2.42 -1.00 -2.14
C ILE A 41 -2.53 -0.08 -0.93
N LEU A 42 -3.66 -0.13 -0.21
CA LEU A 42 -3.87 0.70 0.98
C LEU A 42 -2.89 0.35 2.09
N SER A 43 -2.65 -0.94 2.33
CA SER A 43 -1.67 -1.42 3.30
C SER A 43 -0.27 -0.92 2.95
N HIS A 44 0.09 -0.98 1.68
CA HIS A 44 1.37 -0.47 1.18
C HIS A 44 1.50 1.06 1.38
N ILE A 45 0.49 1.85 0.98
CA ILE A 45 0.48 3.32 1.17
C ILE A 45 0.59 3.71 2.65
N LEU A 46 -0.05 2.95 3.54
CA LEU A 46 -0.04 3.21 4.98
C LEU A 46 1.17 2.61 5.70
N ASN A 47 2.03 1.90 4.97
CA ASN A 47 3.18 1.16 5.50
C ASN A 47 2.77 0.23 6.66
N VAL A 48 1.70 -0.52 6.45
CA VAL A 48 1.15 -1.45 7.42
C VAL A 48 1.48 -2.87 6.99
N GLU A 49 2.17 -3.61 7.85
CA GLU A 49 2.44 -5.03 7.62
C GLU A 49 1.13 -5.83 7.66
N GLU A 50 0.88 -6.58 6.59
CA GLU A 50 -0.23 -7.54 6.57
C GLU A 50 0.07 -8.67 7.55
N VAL A 51 -0.79 -8.85 8.54
CA VAL A 51 -0.70 -10.01 9.43
C VAL A 51 -1.18 -11.22 8.64
N ASN A 52 -0.24 -11.98 8.09
CA ASN A 52 -0.50 -13.27 7.47
C ASN A 52 -1.09 -14.21 8.52
N SER A 53 -2.40 -14.40 8.49
CA SER A 53 -2.99 -15.51 9.23
C SER A 53 -2.77 -16.80 8.44
N LEU A 54 -2.25 -17.82 9.08
CA LEU A 54 -2.03 -19.18 8.53
C LEU A 54 -3.33 -19.82 7.97
N PHE A 55 -4.48 -19.18 8.14
CA PHE A 55 -5.79 -19.67 7.72
C PHE A 55 -6.54 -18.59 6.91
N HIS A 56 -6.46 -18.68 5.60
CA HIS A 56 -7.36 -18.03 4.62
C HIS A 56 -7.50 -16.50 4.70
N GLY A 57 -6.51 -15.79 4.24
CA GLY A 57 -6.58 -14.37 3.87
C GLY A 57 -5.96 -13.43 4.89
N SER A 58 -5.27 -12.42 4.38
CA SER A 58 -4.64 -11.37 5.17
C SER A 58 -5.71 -10.44 5.75
N TYR A 59 -5.75 -10.31 7.08
CA TYR A 59 -6.65 -9.38 7.75
C TYR A 59 -5.85 -8.41 8.61
N LEU A 60 -6.11 -7.13 8.46
CA LEU A 60 -5.63 -6.13 9.41
C LEU A 60 -6.54 -6.07 10.63
N SER A 61 -5.95 -6.05 11.81
CA SER A 61 -6.66 -5.78 13.05
C SER A 61 -6.75 -4.27 13.26
N VAL A 62 -7.95 -3.72 13.36
CA VAL A 62 -8.17 -2.27 13.45
C VAL A 62 -9.06 -1.94 14.64
N CYS A 63 -8.70 -0.94 15.44
CA CYS A 63 -9.52 -0.49 16.57
C CYS A 63 -10.71 0.38 16.12
N PRO A 64 -11.74 0.56 16.98
CA PRO A 64 -12.92 1.37 16.65
C PRO A 64 -12.63 2.82 16.25
N HIS A 65 -11.56 3.41 16.79
CA HIS A 65 -11.18 4.78 16.44
C HIS A 65 -10.54 4.88 15.04
N CYS A 66 -9.84 3.83 14.62
CA CYS A 66 -9.13 3.82 13.33
C CYS A 66 -9.98 3.30 12.17
N ILE A 67 -11.07 2.55 12.40
CA ILE A 67 -11.88 1.95 11.33
C ILE A 67 -12.47 3.00 10.38
N LYS A 68 -12.87 4.16 10.91
CA LYS A 68 -13.39 5.26 10.08
C LYS A 68 -12.32 5.78 9.11
N LYS A 69 -11.08 5.93 9.60
CA LYS A 69 -9.95 6.33 8.77
C LYS A 69 -9.67 5.31 7.67
N MET A 70 -9.70 4.01 8.00
CA MET A 70 -9.53 2.93 7.01
C MET A 70 -10.59 2.99 5.91
N LYS A 71 -11.87 3.16 6.28
CA LYS A 71 -12.98 3.27 5.32
C LYS A 71 -12.82 4.47 4.38
N ASN A 72 -12.39 5.62 4.91
CA ASN A 72 -12.14 6.81 4.10
C ASN A 72 -10.97 6.61 3.14
N ASN A 73 -9.86 6.08 3.64
CA ASN A 73 -8.67 5.81 2.81
C ASN A 73 -8.97 4.78 1.71
N SER A 74 -9.79 3.74 2.00
CA SER A 74 -10.21 2.77 0.99
C SER A 74 -11.00 3.45 -0.14
N LYS A 75 -11.92 4.36 0.18
CA LYS A 75 -12.64 5.15 -0.84
C LYS A 75 -11.68 6.01 -1.69
N CYS A 76 -10.71 6.65 -1.06
CA CYS A 76 -9.69 7.42 -1.78
C CYS A 76 -8.86 6.54 -2.73
N VAL A 77 -8.54 5.30 -2.33
CA VAL A 77 -7.85 4.33 -3.21
C VAL A 77 -8.75 3.91 -4.36
N GLU A 78 -10.03 3.61 -4.12
CA GLU A 78 -10.98 3.25 -5.16
C GLU A 78 -11.15 4.39 -6.20
N GLU A 79 -11.21 5.64 -5.75
CA GLU A 79 -11.25 6.81 -6.62
C GLU A 79 -9.95 7.00 -7.40
N ALA A 80 -8.80 6.78 -6.76
CA ALA A 80 -7.49 6.84 -7.38
C ALA A 80 -7.33 5.78 -8.48
N MET A 81 -7.80 4.55 -8.23
CA MET A 81 -7.80 3.46 -9.23
C MET A 81 -8.60 3.83 -10.50
N LYS A 82 -9.76 4.48 -10.33
CA LYS A 82 -10.60 4.91 -11.47
C LYS A 82 -9.96 6.02 -12.32
N ASN A 83 -9.03 6.78 -11.75
CA ASN A 83 -8.46 7.97 -12.37
C ASN A 83 -6.94 7.84 -12.63
N SER A 84 -6.35 6.66 -12.44
CA SER A 84 -4.90 6.44 -12.57
C SER A 84 -4.36 6.65 -13.98
N ASP A 85 -5.16 6.38 -15.01
CA ASP A 85 -4.79 6.59 -16.43
C ASP A 85 -4.44 8.05 -16.77
N GLY A 86 -4.94 9.00 -15.98
CA GLY A 86 -4.65 10.42 -16.16
C GLY A 86 -3.34 10.91 -15.53
N VAL A 87 -2.45 10.01 -15.09
CA VAL A 87 -1.15 10.39 -14.52
C VAL A 87 -0.09 10.44 -15.59
N GLU A 88 0.54 11.61 -15.76
CA GLU A 88 1.70 11.76 -16.65
C GLU A 88 2.94 11.13 -16.02
N VAL A 89 3.58 10.19 -16.72
CA VAL A 89 4.80 9.53 -16.26
C VAL A 89 6.00 10.04 -17.06
N VAL A 90 6.95 10.64 -16.35
CA VAL A 90 8.14 11.26 -16.93
C VAL A 90 9.38 10.50 -16.47
N SER A 91 10.08 9.90 -17.45
CA SER A 91 11.31 9.14 -17.18
C SER A 91 12.39 10.02 -16.54
N LYS A 92 13.24 9.41 -15.72
CA LYS A 92 14.43 10.01 -15.14
C LYS A 92 15.38 10.63 -16.17
N ASN A 93 15.41 10.09 -17.39
CA ASN A 93 16.24 10.58 -18.49
C ASN A 93 15.61 11.72 -19.29
N TYR A 94 14.42 12.20 -18.92
CA TYR A 94 13.75 13.28 -19.60
C TYR A 94 14.45 14.62 -19.39
N GLN A 95 14.91 15.27 -20.46
CA GLN A 95 15.67 16.53 -20.40
C GLN A 95 14.80 17.79 -20.48
N GLY A 96 13.50 17.66 -20.67
CA GLY A 96 12.57 18.79 -20.73
C GLY A 96 12.22 19.36 -19.36
N LYS A 97 11.77 20.64 -19.36
CA LYS A 97 11.25 21.26 -18.12
C LYS A 97 9.78 20.89 -17.92
N LYS A 98 9.45 20.35 -16.76
CA LYS A 98 8.07 20.13 -16.29
C LYS A 98 7.74 21.12 -15.20
N MET A 99 6.55 21.75 -15.31
CA MET A 99 6.08 22.72 -14.31
C MET A 99 5.17 22.00 -13.30
N TYR A 100 5.52 22.10 -12.05
CA TYR A 100 4.76 21.49 -10.94
C TYR A 100 4.79 22.40 -9.70
N LEU A 101 3.92 22.10 -8.73
CA LEU A 101 3.89 22.79 -7.45
C LEU A 101 4.99 22.23 -6.53
N PRO A 102 5.99 23.03 -6.11
CA PRO A 102 7.14 22.55 -5.34
C PRO A 102 6.78 21.79 -4.05
N ASN A 103 5.72 22.24 -3.37
CA ASN A 103 5.27 21.67 -2.10
C ASN A 103 4.46 20.37 -2.26
N SER A 104 4.24 19.90 -3.50
CA SER A 104 3.49 18.67 -3.76
C SER A 104 4.36 17.42 -3.85
N LYS A 105 5.68 17.56 -3.82
CA LYS A 105 6.62 16.43 -4.00
C LYS A 105 6.44 15.34 -2.95
N LYS A 106 6.30 14.10 -3.43
CA LYS A 106 6.29 12.88 -2.60
C LYS A 106 7.06 11.79 -3.30
N ASN A 107 8.03 11.19 -2.61
CA ASN A 107 8.67 9.97 -3.09
C ASN A 107 7.66 8.84 -2.97
N ILE A 108 7.49 8.10 -4.04
CA ILE A 108 6.56 6.97 -4.10
C ILE A 108 7.25 5.78 -4.77
N GLN A 109 6.82 4.58 -4.36
CA GLN A 109 7.30 3.31 -4.90
C GLN A 109 6.14 2.33 -4.96
N SER A 110 6.09 1.49 -5.99
CA SER A 110 5.16 0.36 -6.06
C SER A 110 5.69 -0.84 -5.27
N ARG A 111 4.83 -1.81 -4.97
CA ARG A 111 5.26 -3.15 -4.60
C ARG A 111 5.91 -3.86 -5.77
N SER A 112 6.50 -5.03 -5.51
CA SER A 112 6.94 -5.94 -6.56
C SER A 112 5.75 -6.62 -7.24
N HIS A 113 5.79 -6.68 -8.57
CA HIS A 113 4.78 -7.27 -9.43
C HIS A 113 5.41 -8.21 -10.46
N ARG A 114 4.68 -9.25 -10.83
CA ARG A 114 5.09 -10.19 -11.88
C ARG A 114 5.24 -9.47 -13.25
N TYR A 115 4.39 -8.49 -13.50
CA TYR A 115 4.38 -7.74 -14.75
C TYR A 115 4.76 -6.28 -14.51
N ARG A 116 5.52 -5.75 -15.45
CA ARG A 116 6.04 -4.38 -15.43
C ARG A 116 4.93 -3.33 -15.44
N ASP A 117 3.87 -3.61 -16.20
CA ASP A 117 2.74 -2.69 -16.33
C ASP A 117 1.92 -2.59 -15.03
N ASP A 118 1.76 -3.69 -14.28
CA ASP A 118 1.08 -3.69 -12.98
C ASP A 118 1.83 -2.82 -11.96
N ALA A 119 3.18 -2.88 -11.96
CA ALA A 119 4.00 -2.02 -11.10
C ALA A 119 3.79 -0.53 -11.42
N ARG A 120 3.74 -0.19 -12.72
CA ARG A 120 3.48 1.18 -13.18
C ARG A 120 2.07 1.64 -12.82
N GLU A 121 1.06 0.79 -13.04
CA GLU A 121 -0.33 1.10 -12.71
C GLU A 121 -0.48 1.39 -11.21
N GLU A 122 0.09 0.53 -10.35
CA GLU A 122 0.08 0.76 -8.91
C GLU A 122 0.73 2.09 -8.53
N LEU A 123 1.87 2.45 -9.14
CA LEU A 123 2.53 3.72 -8.88
C LEU A 123 1.65 4.92 -9.27
N CYS A 124 0.92 4.82 -10.39
CA CYS A 124 -0.04 5.84 -10.81
C CYS A 124 -1.21 5.98 -9.82
N ILE A 125 -1.72 4.86 -9.30
CA ILE A 125 -2.76 4.85 -8.27
C ILE A 125 -2.26 5.53 -6.99
N ILE A 126 -1.03 5.23 -6.55
CA ILE A 126 -0.40 5.86 -5.39
C ILE A 126 -0.26 7.38 -5.59
N ALA A 127 0.18 7.82 -6.78
CA ALA A 127 0.26 9.25 -7.10
C ALA A 127 -1.11 9.93 -7.01
N LYS A 128 -2.16 9.35 -7.57
CA LYS A 128 -3.54 9.88 -7.49
C LYS A 128 -4.07 9.89 -6.05
N TYR A 129 -3.80 8.87 -5.27
CA TYR A 129 -4.18 8.84 -3.85
C TYR A 129 -3.62 10.05 -3.09
N PHE A 130 -2.41 10.50 -3.41
CA PHE A 130 -1.81 11.72 -2.86
C PHE A 130 -2.26 13.01 -3.55
N GLY A 131 -3.21 12.96 -4.48
CA GLY A 131 -3.71 14.12 -5.23
C GLY A 131 -2.72 14.66 -6.26
N CYS A 132 -1.79 13.83 -6.70
CA CYS A 132 -0.81 14.13 -7.74
C CYS A 132 -1.30 13.63 -9.12
N ASP A 133 -0.84 14.29 -10.19
CA ASP A 133 -1.21 13.98 -11.57
C ASP A 133 0.01 13.79 -12.48
N MET A 134 1.21 13.84 -11.91
CA MET A 134 2.46 13.63 -12.63
C MET A 134 3.47 12.87 -11.74
N ILE A 135 4.26 12.00 -12.35
CA ILE A 135 5.38 11.31 -11.73
C ILE A 135 6.65 11.72 -12.48
N LEU A 136 7.62 12.27 -11.75
CA LEU A 136 8.95 12.63 -12.26
C LEU A 136 9.96 11.58 -11.85
N ASP A 137 11.11 11.56 -12.52
CA ASP A 137 12.23 10.67 -12.22
C ASP A 137 11.83 9.19 -12.15
N PHE A 138 10.87 8.82 -13.01
CA PHE A 138 10.34 7.47 -13.06
C PHE A 138 11.40 6.49 -13.52
N GLU A 139 11.57 5.40 -12.75
CA GLU A 139 12.46 4.28 -13.08
C GLU A 139 11.84 2.95 -12.66
N TYR A 140 12.26 1.88 -13.36
CA TYR A 140 11.92 0.50 -12.99
C TYR A 140 13.12 -0.17 -12.32
N GLU A 141 12.81 -1.02 -11.34
CA GLU A 141 13.74 -1.98 -10.77
C GLU A 141 13.27 -3.40 -11.10
N ARG A 142 14.21 -4.25 -11.49
CA ARG A 142 13.96 -5.66 -11.78
C ARG A 142 14.64 -6.53 -10.75
N TYR A 143 13.89 -7.49 -10.20
CA TYR A 143 14.38 -8.48 -9.27
C TYR A 143 14.27 -9.86 -9.89
N GLU A 144 15.29 -10.69 -9.73
CA GLU A 144 15.23 -12.10 -10.06
C GLU A 144 14.77 -12.87 -8.82
N CYS A 145 13.70 -13.64 -8.97
CA CYS A 145 13.09 -14.44 -7.92
C CYS A 145 13.18 -15.92 -8.27
N GLU A 146 13.36 -16.73 -7.25
CA GLU A 146 13.39 -18.19 -7.38
C GLU A 146 12.22 -18.81 -6.66
N GLU A 147 11.50 -19.69 -7.34
CA GLU A 147 10.39 -20.46 -6.77
C GLU A 147 10.64 -21.95 -6.96
N ARG A 148 10.48 -22.72 -5.90
CA ARG A 148 10.57 -24.19 -6.01
C ARG A 148 9.37 -24.72 -6.78
N SER A 149 9.65 -25.60 -7.74
CA SER A 149 8.60 -26.30 -8.48
C SER A 149 7.70 -27.10 -7.52
N ASP A 150 6.39 -27.05 -7.71
CA ASP A 150 5.40 -27.82 -6.96
C ASP A 150 5.67 -29.33 -6.98
N SER A 151 6.35 -29.83 -8.01
CA SER A 151 6.78 -31.23 -8.13
C SER A 151 8.01 -31.57 -7.29
N GLY A 152 8.61 -30.61 -6.59
CA GLY A 152 9.85 -30.78 -5.81
C GLY A 152 11.11 -31.03 -6.64
N LYS A 153 11.02 -31.00 -7.97
CA LYS A 153 12.14 -31.22 -8.90
C LYS A 153 12.41 -29.93 -9.68
N GLY A 154 13.38 -29.15 -9.19
CA GLY A 154 13.87 -27.98 -9.87
C GLY A 154 13.38 -26.65 -9.28
N THR A 155 14.02 -25.57 -9.74
CA THR A 155 13.73 -24.19 -9.36
C THR A 155 13.26 -23.45 -10.60
N HIS A 156 12.20 -22.67 -10.48
CA HIS A 156 11.73 -21.77 -11.52
C HIS A 156 12.25 -20.39 -11.24
N ILE A 157 13.02 -19.83 -12.17
CA ILE A 157 13.53 -18.45 -12.07
C ILE A 157 12.58 -17.54 -12.85
N TYR A 158 12.16 -16.46 -12.21
CA TYR A 158 11.31 -15.45 -12.82
C TYR A 158 11.73 -14.03 -12.40
N SER A 159 11.18 -13.03 -13.07
CA SER A 159 11.44 -11.65 -12.73
C SER A 159 10.21 -11.01 -12.10
N GLU A 160 10.45 -10.20 -11.08
CA GLU A 160 9.50 -9.24 -10.55
C GLU A 160 9.98 -7.82 -10.82
N TRP A 161 9.04 -6.91 -10.87
CA TRP A 161 9.27 -5.52 -11.19
C TRP A 161 8.65 -4.64 -10.13
N SER A 162 9.42 -3.67 -9.65
CA SER A 162 8.88 -2.50 -8.97
C SER A 162 9.19 -1.24 -9.77
N CYS A 163 8.59 -0.15 -9.42
CA CYS A 163 8.94 1.15 -9.96
C CYS A 163 8.85 2.23 -8.90
N SER A 164 9.61 3.29 -9.11
CA SER A 164 9.68 4.42 -8.20
C SER A 164 9.69 5.74 -8.95
N GLY A 165 9.43 6.83 -8.23
CA GLY A 165 9.48 8.18 -8.77
C GLY A 165 9.03 9.23 -7.76
N ILE A 166 8.95 10.47 -8.21
CA ILE A 166 8.51 11.62 -7.43
C ILE A 166 7.14 12.05 -7.92
N ALA A 167 6.10 11.75 -7.14
CA ALA A 167 4.75 12.25 -7.42
C ALA A 167 4.66 13.75 -7.15
N VAL A 168 4.10 14.48 -8.10
CA VAL A 168 3.92 15.94 -8.04
C VAL A 168 2.56 16.33 -8.60
N LYS A 169 2.08 17.51 -8.20
CA LYS A 169 0.91 18.14 -8.80
C LYS A 169 1.38 19.06 -9.91
N SER A 170 0.92 18.81 -11.14
CA SER A 170 1.25 19.65 -12.28
C SER A 170 0.73 21.08 -12.06
N ARG A 171 1.45 22.05 -12.60
CA ARG A 171 1.02 23.43 -12.64
C ARG A 171 0.35 23.65 -13.99
N ASN A 172 -0.99 23.72 -14.02
CA ASN A 172 -1.70 24.04 -15.25
C ASN A 172 -1.18 25.38 -15.79
N ARG A 173 -0.77 25.37 -17.06
CA ARG A 173 -0.61 26.63 -17.81
C ARG A 173 -2.03 27.08 -18.16
N TYR A 174 -2.51 28.11 -17.51
CA TYR A 174 -3.60 28.93 -18.01
C TYR A 174 -3.04 29.84 -19.10
#